data_b8ee72b2c49d2e84d28d4d6c37f92a20
#
_entry.id   b8ee72b2c49d2e84d28d4d6c37f92a20
#
_cell.length_a   1.000
_cell.length_b   1.000
_cell.length_c   1.000
_cell.angle_alpha   90.00
_cell.angle_beta   90.00
_cell.angle_gamma   90.00
#
_symmetry.space_group_name_H-M   'P 1'
#
loop_
_entity.id
_entity.type
_entity.pdbx_description
1 polymer ?
#
loop_
_entity_poly.entity_id
_entity_poly.type
_entity_poly.pdbx_seq_one_letter_code
_entity_poly.pdbx_strand_id
1 'polypeptide(L)'
;MKTKWIVTLTIAAVLLAGCAGGPRQAVVGGPPPEGPDVTPYATLPPAPTGKAIAADGRLASAYPSVEMGFEDGASGELLTIAVKVGETVAKGDLLASIDDAELQRAVDEAQLALDRAVADREEALRQWERDGADAEKALADAQRTLTIARLEFSDTALEEARNSLKWAQKGEADAKADYEKAQTMWPPIPVDSYRDSWYRAIDEREMAERRLADAEDAHAAEALRLKGYEADVAEAEQNLAALKEDGIDASYDRAIVDATAELVEAQEALGHARLTAPWKAMVLSVNVTPGTTVSTGVSIVTLLNIEDGLLFITENLSEQHIANVYPDQRAVVTLRTFADRPLEGRVEAVVPQVDETEGVDARFTVHVRLSDTDLRLLPGLTGRVEIYTGD
;
A
#
# COMPACT_ATOMS: atom_id res chain seq x y z
N MET A 1 -6.43 -31.52 -10.96
CA MET A 1 -7.17 -31.30 -9.69
C MET A 1 -7.27 -29.82 -9.46
N LYS A 2 -8.50 -29.30 -9.51
CA LYS A 2 -8.79 -27.86 -9.50
C LYS A 2 -8.88 -27.39 -8.05
N THR A 3 -8.03 -26.46 -7.62
CA THR A 3 -8.21 -25.75 -6.36
C THR A 3 -8.45 -24.26 -6.67
N LYS A 4 -9.72 -23.88 -6.67
CA LYS A 4 -10.17 -22.48 -6.76
C LYS A 4 -9.98 -21.84 -5.40
N TRP A 5 -9.15 -20.80 -5.31
CA TRP A 5 -9.16 -19.86 -4.18
C TRP A 5 -10.18 -18.76 -4.45
N ILE A 6 -11.28 -18.81 -3.70
CA ILE A 6 -12.30 -17.76 -3.66
C ILE A 6 -11.91 -16.86 -2.49
N VAL A 7 -11.50 -15.62 -2.79
CA VAL A 7 -11.35 -14.55 -1.80
C VAL A 7 -12.74 -13.97 -1.58
N THR A 8 -13.34 -14.30 -0.44
CA THR A 8 -14.63 -13.76 -0.02
C THR A 8 -14.42 -12.44 0.71
N LEU A 9 -14.80 -11.34 0.08
CA LEU A 9 -14.88 -10.02 0.68
C LEU A 9 -16.17 -9.94 1.52
N THR A 10 -16.04 -9.95 2.86
CA THR A 10 -17.17 -9.78 3.79
C THR A 10 -17.41 -8.30 4.04
N ILE A 11 -18.47 -7.77 3.42
CA ILE A 11 -19.05 -6.46 3.74
C ILE A 11 -19.99 -6.68 4.94
N ALA A 12 -19.66 -6.09 6.09
CA ALA A 12 -20.51 -6.04 7.26
C ALA A 12 -21.60 -4.97 7.07
N ALA A 13 -22.81 -5.39 6.79
CA ALA A 13 -23.99 -4.55 6.82
C ALA A 13 -24.53 -4.49 8.26
N VAL A 14 -24.52 -3.30 8.86
CA VAL A 14 -25.22 -3.03 10.13
C VAL A 14 -26.69 -2.80 9.83
N LEU A 15 -27.52 -3.75 10.22
CA LEU A 15 -28.97 -3.62 10.19
C LEU A 15 -29.47 -3.07 11.55
N LEU A 16 -30.05 -1.89 11.51
CA LEU A 16 -30.91 -1.33 12.55
C LEU A 16 -32.23 -2.11 12.56
N ALA A 17 -32.51 -2.82 13.64
CA ALA A 17 -33.81 -3.43 13.89
C ALA A 17 -34.60 -2.52 14.84
N GLY A 18 -35.74 -2.13 14.37
CA GLY A 18 -36.72 -1.29 15.01
C GLY A 18 -37.55 -2.02 16.07
N CYS A 19 -38.16 -1.17 16.84
CA CYS A 19 -39.03 -1.41 17.98
C CYS A 19 -40.28 -2.25 17.67
N ALA A 20 -40.58 -3.18 18.56
CA ALA A 20 -41.91 -3.74 18.71
C ALA A 20 -42.49 -3.29 20.05
N GLY A 21 -43.70 -2.79 20.03
CA GLY A 21 -44.42 -2.29 21.17
C GLY A 21 -44.95 -3.41 22.06
N GLY A 22 -45.02 -3.12 23.35
CA GLY A 22 -45.70 -3.89 24.38
C GLY A 22 -46.76 -3.05 25.10
N PRO A 23 -47.68 -3.65 25.86
CA PRO A 23 -49.04 -3.16 26.04
C PRO A 23 -49.20 -2.09 27.13
N ARG A 24 -50.20 -1.23 26.92
CA ARG A 24 -50.69 -0.23 27.87
C ARG A 24 -51.25 -0.87 29.14
N GLN A 25 -50.74 -0.47 30.28
CA GLN A 25 -51.42 -0.62 31.56
C GLN A 25 -51.91 0.73 32.08
N ALA A 26 -53.05 0.67 32.76
CA ALA A 26 -53.90 1.77 33.16
C ALA A 26 -53.23 2.69 34.18
N VAL A 27 -53.51 4.01 34.01
CA VAL A 27 -53.09 5.07 34.89
C VAL A 27 -54.05 5.10 36.14
N VAL A 28 -53.44 4.99 37.31
CA VAL A 28 -54.04 5.39 38.57
C VAL A 28 -53.45 6.73 38.98
N GLY A 29 -54.31 7.69 39.32
CA GLY A 29 -53.99 9.09 39.51
C GLY A 29 -52.87 9.36 40.52
N GLY A 30 -51.92 10.21 40.12
CA GLY A 30 -50.87 10.79 40.95
C GLY A 30 -51.27 12.17 41.48
N PRO A 31 -50.59 12.66 42.51
CA PRO A 31 -50.85 13.94 43.16
C PRO A 31 -50.53 15.15 42.24
N PRO A 32 -51.02 16.37 42.61
CA PRO A 32 -50.94 17.55 41.75
C PRO A 32 -49.49 17.99 41.49
N PRO A 33 -49.21 18.71 40.36
CA PRO A 33 -47.86 19.11 40.00
C PRO A 33 -47.29 20.10 41.01
N GLU A 34 -46.14 19.74 41.57
CA GLU A 34 -45.27 20.65 42.28
C GLU A 34 -44.77 21.71 41.34
N GLY A 35 -44.73 22.97 41.83
CA GLY A 35 -44.28 24.12 41.10
C GLY A 35 -42.85 24.02 40.57
N PRO A 36 -42.39 24.96 39.70
CA PRO A 36 -41.10 24.84 39.04
C PRO A 36 -40.00 24.64 40.06
N ASP A 37 -39.29 23.50 39.87
CA ASP A 37 -38.11 23.14 40.61
C ASP A 37 -37.07 24.26 40.45
N VAL A 38 -36.96 25.15 41.40
CA VAL A 38 -35.85 26.10 41.52
C VAL A 38 -34.62 25.24 41.75
N THR A 39 -33.85 24.96 40.69
CA THR A 39 -32.49 24.44 40.83
C THR A 39 -31.79 25.23 41.91
N PRO A 40 -31.35 24.60 42.97
CA PRO A 40 -30.60 25.30 44.00
C PRO A 40 -29.38 25.92 43.30
N TYR A 41 -29.29 27.27 43.43
CA TYR A 41 -28.05 27.94 43.08
C TYR A 41 -26.91 27.14 43.68
N ALA A 42 -25.95 26.72 42.85
CA ALA A 42 -24.76 26.08 43.36
C ALA A 42 -24.15 26.99 44.43
N THR A 43 -24.37 26.66 45.65
CA THR A 43 -23.71 27.35 46.77
C THR A 43 -22.23 27.16 46.56
N LEU A 44 -21.54 28.25 46.26
CA LEU A 44 -20.08 28.28 46.30
C LEU A 44 -19.62 27.58 47.58
N PRO A 45 -18.72 26.61 47.48
CA PRO A 45 -18.17 26.00 48.69
C PRO A 45 -17.64 27.11 49.61
N PRO A 46 -17.83 27.02 50.91
CA PRO A 46 -17.41 28.07 51.85
C PRO A 46 -15.93 28.40 51.59
N ALA A 47 -15.62 29.72 51.53
CA ALA A 47 -14.25 30.17 51.37
C ALA A 47 -13.37 29.47 52.41
N PRO A 48 -12.30 28.77 52.01
CA PRO A 48 -11.46 28.06 52.97
C PRO A 48 -10.85 29.07 53.92
N THR A 49 -10.99 28.81 55.20
CA THR A 49 -10.42 29.58 56.31
C THR A 49 -8.95 29.23 56.51
N GLY A 50 -8.15 29.32 55.44
CA GLY A 50 -6.72 29.07 55.42
C GLY A 50 -5.94 30.35 55.17
N LYS A 51 -4.64 30.35 55.52
CA LYS A 51 -3.73 31.41 55.13
C LYS A 51 -3.64 31.41 53.61
N ALA A 52 -4.03 32.51 52.94
CA ALA A 52 -3.84 32.67 51.54
C ALA A 52 -2.53 33.45 51.22
N ILE A 53 -1.78 32.98 50.26
CA ILE A 53 -0.62 33.67 49.72
C ILE A 53 -1.11 34.44 48.47
N ALA A 54 -0.96 35.78 48.49
CA ALA A 54 -1.34 36.61 47.35
C ALA A 54 -0.10 36.96 46.51
N ALA A 55 -0.23 36.82 45.22
CA ALA A 55 0.80 37.21 44.27
C ALA A 55 0.19 37.90 43.05
N ASP A 56 0.89 38.88 42.50
CA ASP A 56 0.51 39.48 41.23
C ASP A 56 1.11 38.69 40.08
N GLY A 57 0.42 38.72 38.93
CA GLY A 57 0.84 37.97 37.76
C GLY A 57 0.05 38.33 36.54
N ARG A 58 0.24 37.53 35.48
CA ARG A 58 -0.42 37.72 34.17
C ARG A 58 -0.85 36.40 33.57
N LEU A 59 -1.80 36.48 32.65
CA LEU A 59 -2.15 35.37 31.79
C LEU A 59 -1.11 35.17 30.70
N ALA A 60 -0.62 33.97 30.53
CA ALA A 60 0.27 33.56 29.48
C ALA A 60 -0.02 32.14 29.02
N SER A 61 0.48 31.75 27.86
CA SER A 61 0.51 30.34 27.47
C SER A 61 1.60 29.60 28.24
N ALA A 62 1.41 28.32 28.43
CA ALA A 62 2.46 27.41 28.92
C ALA A 62 3.64 27.30 27.92
N TYR A 63 3.39 27.61 26.67
CA TYR A 63 4.36 27.49 25.59
C TYR A 63 4.78 28.85 25.05
N PRO A 64 6.03 28.99 24.59
CA PRO A 64 6.49 30.19 23.92
C PRO A 64 5.70 30.41 22.60
N SER A 65 5.67 31.64 22.12
CA SER A 65 5.19 31.94 20.77
C SER A 65 6.12 31.36 19.71
N VAL A 66 5.54 30.84 18.65
CA VAL A 66 6.26 30.22 17.52
C VAL A 66 6.02 31.03 16.26
N GLU A 67 7.10 31.31 15.56
CA GLU A 67 7.03 31.93 14.24
C GLU A 67 6.82 30.83 13.19
N MET A 68 5.77 30.99 12.39
CA MET A 68 5.41 30.06 11.32
C MET A 68 5.73 30.66 9.97
N GLY A 69 6.36 29.89 9.13
CA GLY A 69 6.71 30.20 7.75
C GLY A 69 6.59 28.95 6.87
N PHE A 70 6.77 29.14 5.57
CA PHE A 70 6.83 28.01 4.65
C PHE A 70 8.16 27.26 4.84
N GLU A 71 8.08 25.91 4.82
CA GLU A 71 9.20 24.99 5.00
C GLU A 71 9.57 24.29 3.69
N ASP A 72 10.62 23.50 3.71
CA ASP A 72 11.03 22.55 2.66
C ASP A 72 11.12 23.13 1.23
N GLY A 73 11.68 24.32 1.10
CA GLY A 73 11.95 24.91 -0.20
C GLY A 73 10.75 25.59 -0.86
N ALA A 74 9.59 25.62 -0.21
CA ALA A 74 8.45 26.33 -0.72
C ALA A 74 8.74 27.84 -0.80
N SER A 75 8.64 28.38 -2.01
CA SER A 75 8.84 29.80 -2.31
C SER A 75 7.89 30.22 -3.41
N GLY A 76 7.42 31.44 -3.34
CA GLY A 76 6.46 31.94 -4.34
C GLY A 76 5.83 33.26 -3.90
N GLU A 77 4.94 33.77 -4.73
CA GLU A 77 4.13 34.93 -4.38
C GLU A 77 3.03 34.52 -3.39
N LEU A 78 2.91 35.22 -2.27
CA LEU A 78 1.89 35.01 -1.27
C LEU A 78 0.53 35.46 -1.81
N LEU A 79 -0.38 34.51 -2.08
CA LEU A 79 -1.71 34.81 -2.60
C LEU A 79 -2.67 35.25 -1.52
N THR A 80 -2.73 34.47 -0.43
CA THR A 80 -3.72 34.74 0.62
C THR A 80 -3.12 34.60 2.00
N ILE A 81 -3.65 35.42 2.91
CA ILE A 81 -3.53 35.26 4.35
C ILE A 81 -4.94 35.09 4.88
N ALA A 82 -5.23 33.88 5.38
CA ALA A 82 -6.60 33.49 5.77
C ALA A 82 -6.95 33.93 7.20
N VAL A 83 -5.99 34.48 7.96
CA VAL A 83 -6.14 34.76 9.39
C VAL A 83 -5.83 36.21 9.72
N LYS A 84 -6.36 36.69 10.88
CA LYS A 84 -6.15 38.04 11.39
C LYS A 84 -5.53 37.99 12.79
N VAL A 85 -4.81 39.07 13.13
CA VAL A 85 -4.26 39.23 14.47
C VAL A 85 -5.38 39.17 15.54
N GLY A 86 -5.17 38.41 16.58
CA GLY A 86 -6.11 38.13 17.67
C GLY A 86 -7.17 37.08 17.36
N GLU A 87 -7.12 36.44 16.20
CA GLU A 87 -7.99 35.32 15.83
C GLU A 87 -7.49 34.01 16.46
N THR A 88 -8.44 33.14 16.82
CA THR A 88 -8.13 31.80 17.30
C THR A 88 -8.34 30.82 16.15
N VAL A 89 -7.34 30.01 15.88
CA VAL A 89 -7.32 28.99 14.83
C VAL A 89 -7.28 27.59 15.44
N ALA A 90 -7.93 26.64 14.82
CA ALA A 90 -7.86 25.24 15.17
C ALA A 90 -6.68 24.56 14.46
N LYS A 91 -6.27 23.39 14.93
CA LYS A 91 -5.30 22.57 14.22
C LYS A 91 -5.79 22.24 12.81
N GLY A 92 -4.93 22.48 11.81
CA GLY A 92 -5.20 22.24 10.40
C GLY A 92 -5.84 23.42 9.66
N ASP A 93 -6.22 24.51 10.36
CA ASP A 93 -6.75 25.70 9.71
C ASP A 93 -5.68 26.35 8.81
N LEU A 94 -6.10 26.83 7.63
CA LEU A 94 -5.23 27.51 6.70
C LEU A 94 -4.83 28.88 7.26
N LEU A 95 -3.53 29.14 7.33
CA LEU A 95 -2.97 30.43 7.75
C LEU A 95 -2.64 31.32 6.55
N ALA A 96 -1.95 30.73 5.58
CA ALA A 96 -1.51 31.40 4.36
C ALA A 96 -1.32 30.42 3.21
N SER A 97 -1.35 30.91 1.97
CA SER A 97 -0.99 30.13 0.78
C SER A 97 -0.17 30.96 -0.21
N ILE A 98 0.78 30.32 -0.85
CA ILE A 98 1.50 30.86 -2.01
C ILE A 98 0.84 30.41 -3.31
N ASP A 99 1.27 30.95 -4.45
CA ASP A 99 0.81 30.50 -5.77
C ASP A 99 1.24 29.02 -5.97
N ASP A 100 0.24 28.17 -6.09
CA ASP A 100 0.39 26.72 -6.21
C ASP A 100 0.11 26.20 -7.65
N ALA A 101 -0.12 27.11 -8.62
CA ALA A 101 -0.51 26.71 -9.97
C ALA A 101 0.54 25.87 -10.71
N GLU A 102 1.83 26.09 -10.46
CA GLU A 102 2.90 25.26 -11.02
C GLU A 102 2.98 23.91 -10.30
N LEU A 103 2.83 23.89 -9.00
CA LEU A 103 2.84 22.68 -8.20
C LEU A 103 1.64 21.77 -8.53
N GLN A 104 0.46 22.37 -8.74
CA GLN A 104 -0.71 21.61 -9.18
C GLN A 104 -0.46 20.95 -10.56
N ARG A 105 0.14 21.70 -11.50
CA ARG A 105 0.53 21.12 -12.80
C ARG A 105 1.54 19.98 -12.66
N ALA A 106 2.50 20.09 -11.75
CA ALA A 106 3.46 19.02 -11.49
C ALA A 106 2.77 17.76 -10.94
N VAL A 107 1.78 17.92 -10.06
CA VAL A 107 0.95 16.79 -9.59
C VAL A 107 0.17 16.15 -10.73
N ASP A 108 -0.45 16.97 -11.59
CA ASP A 108 -1.23 16.47 -12.73
C ASP A 108 -0.34 15.71 -13.74
N GLU A 109 0.89 16.22 -13.98
CA GLU A 109 1.88 15.56 -14.85
C GLU A 109 2.38 14.24 -14.25
N ALA A 110 2.69 14.21 -12.95
CA ALA A 110 3.11 12.99 -12.26
C ALA A 110 1.98 11.95 -12.21
N GLN A 111 0.73 12.37 -11.99
CA GLN A 111 -0.42 11.47 -12.08
C GLN A 111 -0.58 10.88 -13.47
N LEU A 112 -0.42 11.68 -14.52
CA LEU A 112 -0.48 11.20 -15.90
C LEU A 112 0.66 10.22 -16.22
N ALA A 113 1.85 10.43 -15.65
CA ALA A 113 2.98 9.50 -15.80
C ALA A 113 2.68 8.15 -15.14
N LEU A 114 2.10 8.16 -13.94
CA LEU A 114 1.66 6.95 -13.26
C LEU A 114 0.58 6.19 -14.05
N ASP A 115 -0.43 6.91 -14.55
CA ASP A 115 -1.51 6.32 -15.33
C ASP A 115 -0.97 5.65 -16.62
N ARG A 116 0.03 6.25 -17.26
CA ARG A 116 0.73 5.67 -18.43
C ARG A 116 1.51 4.41 -18.04
N ALA A 117 2.29 4.45 -16.97
CA ALA A 117 3.07 3.30 -16.51
C ALA A 117 2.16 2.09 -16.17
N VAL A 118 1.01 2.35 -15.57
CA VAL A 118 -0.02 1.33 -15.29
C VAL A 118 -0.60 0.76 -16.58
N ALA A 119 -0.94 1.62 -17.56
CA ALA A 119 -1.50 1.20 -18.84
C ALA A 119 -0.51 0.37 -19.66
N ASP A 120 0.77 0.75 -19.65
CA ASP A 120 1.84 0.02 -20.34
C ASP A 120 2.05 -1.37 -19.74
N ARG A 121 2.01 -1.49 -18.42
CA ARG A 121 2.06 -2.78 -17.72
C ARG A 121 0.87 -3.67 -18.07
N GLU A 122 -0.33 -3.10 -18.11
CA GLU A 122 -1.52 -3.86 -18.50
C GLU A 122 -1.45 -4.34 -19.95
N GLU A 123 -0.92 -3.54 -20.86
CA GLU A 123 -0.72 -3.95 -22.26
C GLU A 123 0.32 -5.06 -22.35
N ALA A 124 1.43 -4.96 -21.64
CA ALA A 124 2.44 -6.01 -21.56
C ALA A 124 1.87 -7.32 -21.02
N LEU A 125 1.01 -7.25 -19.99
CA LEU A 125 0.32 -8.42 -19.44
C LEU A 125 -0.61 -9.06 -20.48
N ARG A 126 -1.42 -8.26 -21.17
CA ARG A 126 -2.28 -8.76 -22.25
C ARG A 126 -1.49 -9.39 -23.40
N GLN A 127 -0.32 -8.85 -23.73
CA GLN A 127 0.56 -9.44 -24.72
C GLN A 127 1.12 -10.79 -24.25
N TRP A 128 1.63 -10.84 -23.04
CA TRP A 128 2.15 -12.07 -22.45
C TRP A 128 1.08 -13.18 -22.37
N GLU A 129 -0.17 -12.82 -22.04
CA GLU A 129 -1.29 -13.77 -22.05
C GLU A 129 -1.60 -14.31 -23.48
N ARG A 130 -1.52 -13.44 -24.51
CA ARG A 130 -1.69 -13.85 -25.92
C ARG A 130 -0.58 -14.80 -26.34
N ASP A 131 0.68 -14.43 -26.07
CA ASP A 131 1.85 -15.24 -26.40
C ASP A 131 1.80 -16.60 -25.70
N GLY A 132 1.32 -16.62 -24.44
CA GLY A 132 1.09 -17.85 -23.70
C GLY A 132 0.04 -18.76 -24.33
N ALA A 133 -1.07 -18.20 -24.77
CA ALA A 133 -2.13 -18.95 -25.44
C ALA A 133 -1.65 -19.51 -26.80
N ASP A 134 -0.88 -18.73 -27.55
CA ASP A 134 -0.31 -19.17 -28.82
C ASP A 134 0.74 -20.27 -28.63
N ALA A 135 1.59 -20.17 -27.62
CA ALA A 135 2.55 -21.22 -27.26
C ALA A 135 1.86 -22.51 -26.79
N GLU A 136 0.81 -22.43 -25.99
CA GLU A 136 0.01 -23.60 -25.58
C GLU A 136 -0.66 -24.28 -26.77
N LYS A 137 -1.15 -23.50 -27.73
CA LYS A 137 -1.72 -24.01 -28.96
C LYS A 137 -0.66 -24.70 -29.82
N ALA A 138 0.51 -24.09 -29.98
CA ALA A 138 1.63 -24.67 -30.73
C ALA A 138 2.05 -26.04 -30.14
N LEU A 139 2.15 -26.14 -28.83
CA LEU A 139 2.42 -27.39 -28.13
C LEU A 139 1.34 -28.43 -28.39
N ALA A 140 0.07 -28.05 -28.31
CA ALA A 140 -1.05 -28.99 -28.56
C ALA A 140 -1.05 -29.49 -30.01
N ASP A 141 -0.74 -28.63 -30.97
CA ASP A 141 -0.65 -28.99 -32.38
C ASP A 141 0.55 -29.93 -32.65
N ALA A 142 1.73 -29.65 -32.08
CA ALA A 142 2.90 -30.54 -32.15
C ALA A 142 2.62 -31.92 -31.53
N GLN A 143 2.00 -31.98 -30.34
CA GLN A 143 1.61 -33.23 -29.68
C GLN A 143 0.60 -34.03 -30.51
N ARG A 144 -0.35 -33.34 -31.18
CA ARG A 144 -1.31 -33.99 -32.07
C ARG A 144 -0.59 -34.62 -33.29
N THR A 145 0.33 -33.88 -33.90
CA THR A 145 1.12 -34.34 -35.03
C THR A 145 1.95 -35.56 -34.65
N LEU A 146 2.64 -35.53 -33.54
CA LEU A 146 3.39 -36.67 -33.01
C LEU A 146 2.50 -37.89 -32.74
N THR A 147 1.31 -37.66 -32.17
CA THR A 147 0.36 -38.74 -31.89
C THR A 147 -0.12 -39.42 -33.18
N ILE A 148 -0.44 -38.65 -34.23
CA ILE A 148 -0.83 -39.17 -35.52
C ILE A 148 0.34 -39.99 -36.14
N ALA A 149 1.53 -39.41 -36.14
CA ALA A 149 2.70 -40.07 -36.70
C ALA A 149 3.04 -41.39 -35.97
N ARG A 150 2.86 -41.43 -34.64
CA ARG A 150 3.03 -42.67 -33.86
C ARG A 150 1.97 -43.73 -34.18
N LEU A 151 0.75 -43.36 -34.49
CA LEU A 151 -0.31 -44.29 -34.90
C LEU A 151 -0.08 -44.82 -36.31
N GLU A 152 0.52 -44.05 -37.18
CA GLU A 152 0.85 -44.43 -38.59
C GLU A 152 2.12 -45.25 -38.66
N PHE A 153 3.07 -45.12 -37.69
CA PHE A 153 4.31 -45.88 -37.67
C PHE A 153 4.03 -47.36 -37.45
N SER A 154 4.50 -48.19 -38.39
CA SER A 154 4.22 -49.62 -38.36
C SER A 154 5.42 -50.43 -38.92
N ASP A 155 5.74 -51.50 -38.23
CA ASP A 155 6.75 -52.45 -38.66
C ASP A 155 6.25 -53.45 -39.73
N THR A 156 4.95 -53.41 -40.07
CA THR A 156 4.28 -54.45 -40.86
C THR A 156 4.96 -54.69 -42.21
N ALA A 157 5.27 -53.61 -42.95
CA ALA A 157 5.92 -53.71 -44.26
C ALA A 157 7.31 -54.32 -44.17
N LEU A 158 8.04 -53.95 -43.10
CA LEU A 158 9.38 -54.50 -42.83
C LEU A 158 9.30 -55.99 -42.48
N GLU A 159 8.34 -56.38 -41.64
CA GLU A 159 8.14 -57.77 -41.30
C GLU A 159 7.68 -58.62 -42.50
N GLU A 160 6.81 -58.08 -43.36
CA GLU A 160 6.40 -58.75 -44.58
C GLU A 160 7.58 -58.94 -45.53
N ALA A 161 8.42 -57.94 -45.70
CA ALA A 161 9.62 -58.03 -46.52
C ALA A 161 10.62 -59.08 -45.98
N ARG A 162 10.85 -59.11 -44.67
CA ARG A 162 11.69 -60.11 -43.99
C ARG A 162 11.13 -61.52 -44.17
N ASN A 163 9.83 -61.72 -44.03
CA ASN A 163 9.19 -63.00 -44.25
C ASN A 163 9.27 -63.40 -45.70
N SER A 164 9.10 -62.49 -46.65
CA SER A 164 9.26 -62.73 -48.10
C SER A 164 10.65 -63.22 -48.44
N LEU A 165 11.69 -62.55 -47.89
CA LEU A 165 13.08 -62.99 -48.06
C LEU A 165 13.34 -64.39 -47.49
N LYS A 166 12.85 -64.67 -46.29
CA LYS A 166 12.96 -65.96 -45.65
C LYS A 166 12.40 -67.10 -46.49
N TRP A 167 11.22 -66.87 -47.11
CA TRP A 167 10.58 -67.86 -47.97
C TRP A 167 11.33 -68.01 -49.32
N ALA A 168 11.83 -66.90 -49.89
CA ALA A 168 12.63 -66.96 -51.12
C ALA A 168 13.97 -67.68 -50.91
N GLN A 169 14.64 -67.45 -49.78
CA GLN A 169 15.86 -68.16 -49.39
C GLN A 169 15.61 -69.68 -49.22
N LYS A 170 14.49 -70.04 -48.60
CA LYS A 170 14.09 -71.44 -48.48
C LYS A 170 13.79 -72.04 -49.87
N GLY A 171 13.08 -71.31 -50.72
CA GLY A 171 12.77 -71.72 -52.10
C GLY A 171 14.01 -71.94 -52.92
N GLU A 172 15.03 -71.09 -52.82
CA GLU A 172 16.32 -71.26 -53.51
C GLU A 172 17.07 -72.52 -52.98
N ALA A 173 17.09 -72.71 -51.66
CA ALA A 173 17.75 -73.88 -51.04
C ALA A 173 17.07 -75.17 -51.48
N ASP A 174 15.73 -75.21 -51.50
CA ASP A 174 14.98 -76.40 -51.92
C ASP A 174 15.21 -76.67 -53.43
N ALA A 175 15.11 -75.58 -54.29
CA ALA A 175 15.37 -75.75 -55.74
C ALA A 175 16.83 -76.20 -56.07
N LYS A 176 17.78 -75.68 -55.30
CA LYS A 176 19.17 -76.07 -55.38
C LYS A 176 19.33 -77.54 -55.00
N ALA A 177 18.74 -77.97 -53.93
CA ALA A 177 18.76 -79.37 -53.47
C ALA A 177 18.16 -80.35 -54.52
N ASP A 178 17.03 -79.91 -55.14
CA ASP A 178 16.39 -80.67 -56.19
C ASP A 178 17.28 -80.76 -57.45
N TYR A 179 17.94 -79.62 -57.82
CA TYR A 179 18.90 -79.65 -58.94
C TYR A 179 20.11 -80.60 -58.64
N GLU A 180 20.73 -80.53 -57.47
CA GLU A 180 21.83 -81.40 -57.06
C GLU A 180 21.40 -82.86 -57.03
N LYS A 181 20.19 -83.15 -56.54
CA LYS A 181 19.61 -84.49 -56.57
C LYS A 181 19.37 -85.02 -58.01
N ALA A 182 18.85 -84.14 -58.86
CA ALA A 182 18.63 -84.50 -60.26
C ALA A 182 19.90 -84.89 -61.05
N GLN A 183 21.06 -84.26 -60.67
CA GLN A 183 22.33 -84.55 -61.27
C GLN A 183 22.82 -85.94 -60.93
N THR A 184 22.44 -86.50 -59.79
CA THR A 184 22.88 -87.77 -59.27
C THR A 184 21.91 -88.94 -59.49
N MET A 185 20.71 -88.69 -60.04
CA MET A 185 19.67 -89.69 -60.27
C MET A 185 20.04 -90.68 -61.40
N TRP A 186 19.66 -91.93 -61.13
CA TRP A 186 19.78 -92.99 -62.09
C TRP A 186 18.39 -93.62 -62.36
N PRO A 187 17.87 -93.79 -63.51
CA PRO A 187 18.45 -93.33 -64.81
C PRO A 187 18.51 -91.82 -64.92
N PRO A 188 19.41 -91.25 -65.82
CA PRO A 188 19.59 -89.83 -65.97
C PRO A 188 18.29 -89.18 -66.40
N ILE A 189 17.95 -88.05 -65.71
CA ILE A 189 16.79 -87.22 -66.06
C ILE A 189 17.26 -85.85 -66.65
N PRO A 190 16.45 -85.11 -67.41
CA PRO A 190 16.83 -83.80 -67.93
C PRO A 190 17.02 -82.80 -66.77
N VAL A 191 18.26 -82.34 -66.51
CA VAL A 191 18.63 -81.46 -65.44
C VAL A 191 18.37 -79.97 -65.70
N ASP A 192 18.16 -79.61 -66.98
CA ASP A 192 18.00 -78.22 -67.42
C ASP A 192 16.79 -77.49 -66.78
N SER A 193 15.66 -78.22 -66.64
CA SER A 193 14.44 -77.64 -65.99
C SER A 193 14.64 -77.38 -64.48
N TYR A 194 15.44 -78.21 -63.76
CA TYR A 194 15.80 -77.99 -62.37
C TYR A 194 16.80 -76.87 -62.21
N ARG A 195 17.78 -76.79 -63.09
CA ARG A 195 18.72 -75.66 -63.13
C ARG A 195 17.96 -74.29 -63.36
N ASP A 196 17.04 -74.26 -64.36
CA ASP A 196 16.26 -73.07 -64.65
C ASP A 196 15.32 -72.69 -63.53
N SER A 197 14.80 -73.69 -62.78
CA SER A 197 14.03 -73.45 -61.52
C SER A 197 14.90 -72.85 -60.44
N TRP A 198 16.13 -73.35 -60.25
CA TRP A 198 17.08 -72.82 -59.29
C TRP A 198 17.50 -71.39 -59.67
N TYR A 199 17.77 -71.06 -60.91
CA TYR A 199 18.10 -69.70 -61.37
C TYR A 199 16.91 -68.77 -61.11
N ARG A 200 15.69 -69.16 -61.37
CA ARG A 200 14.50 -68.37 -61.04
C ARG A 200 14.38 -68.14 -59.52
N ALA A 201 14.67 -69.13 -58.71
CA ALA A 201 14.65 -68.95 -57.25
C ALA A 201 15.78 -68.03 -56.76
N ILE A 202 16.92 -67.99 -57.43
CA ILE A 202 17.98 -66.98 -57.18
C ILE A 202 17.43 -65.58 -57.48
N ASP A 203 16.81 -65.40 -58.66
CA ASP A 203 16.22 -64.12 -59.03
C ASP A 203 15.14 -63.66 -58.05
N GLU A 204 14.30 -64.60 -57.58
CA GLU A 204 13.25 -64.31 -56.56
C GLU A 204 13.87 -63.91 -55.21
N ARG A 205 14.95 -64.56 -54.78
CA ARG A 205 15.70 -64.16 -53.58
C ARG A 205 16.33 -62.79 -53.74
N GLU A 206 16.98 -62.50 -54.86
CA GLU A 206 17.56 -61.18 -55.09
C GLU A 206 16.50 -60.05 -55.14
N MET A 207 15.34 -60.35 -55.74
CA MET A 207 14.20 -59.39 -55.69
C MET A 207 13.68 -59.19 -54.26
N ALA A 208 13.62 -60.24 -53.44
CA ALA A 208 13.20 -60.15 -52.04
C ALA A 208 14.24 -59.42 -51.17
N GLU A 209 15.54 -59.58 -51.43
CA GLU A 209 16.61 -58.80 -50.81
C GLU A 209 16.48 -57.30 -51.09
N ARG A 210 16.23 -56.90 -52.35
CA ARG A 210 16.01 -55.50 -52.69
C ARG A 210 14.77 -54.94 -52.01
N ARG A 211 13.65 -55.70 -51.97
CA ARG A 211 12.43 -55.29 -51.28
C ARG A 211 12.66 -55.07 -49.77
N LEU A 212 13.51 -55.92 -49.18
CA LEU A 212 13.86 -55.78 -47.75
C LEU A 212 14.69 -54.52 -47.55
N ALA A 213 15.68 -54.26 -48.40
CA ALA A 213 16.49 -53.02 -48.33
C ALA A 213 15.61 -51.78 -48.46
N ASP A 214 14.71 -51.77 -49.46
CA ASP A 214 13.75 -50.66 -49.66
C ASP A 214 12.84 -50.48 -48.41
N ALA A 215 12.38 -51.57 -47.80
CA ALA A 215 11.52 -51.51 -46.61
C ALA A 215 12.30 -51.04 -45.35
N GLU A 216 13.59 -51.45 -45.22
CA GLU A 216 14.48 -50.99 -44.14
C GLU A 216 14.76 -49.49 -44.27
N ASP A 217 15.04 -49.00 -45.49
CA ASP A 217 15.25 -47.57 -45.74
C ASP A 217 13.96 -46.73 -45.46
N ALA A 218 12.83 -47.23 -45.89
CA ALA A 218 11.54 -46.56 -45.63
C ALA A 218 11.24 -46.50 -44.14
N HIS A 219 11.39 -47.60 -43.43
CA HIS A 219 11.19 -47.66 -41.97
C HIS A 219 12.17 -46.74 -41.18
N ALA A 220 13.44 -46.71 -41.60
CA ALA A 220 14.43 -45.80 -41.03
C ALA A 220 14.05 -44.32 -41.27
N ALA A 221 13.56 -43.99 -42.44
CA ALA A 221 13.10 -42.66 -42.76
C ALA A 221 11.88 -42.23 -41.89
N GLU A 222 10.92 -43.13 -41.67
CA GLU A 222 9.77 -42.87 -40.79
C GLU A 222 10.19 -42.72 -39.33
N ALA A 223 11.11 -43.56 -38.86
CA ALA A 223 11.67 -43.45 -37.51
C ALA A 223 12.40 -42.09 -37.29
N LEU A 224 13.11 -41.63 -38.32
CA LEU A 224 13.76 -40.32 -38.29
C LEU A 224 12.70 -39.14 -38.21
N ARG A 225 11.60 -39.25 -38.97
CA ARG A 225 10.50 -38.31 -38.93
C ARG A 225 9.86 -38.26 -37.56
N LEU A 226 9.62 -39.39 -36.90
CA LEU A 226 9.12 -39.47 -35.53
C LEU A 226 10.00 -38.73 -34.55
N LYS A 227 11.33 -38.94 -34.65
CA LYS A 227 12.29 -38.19 -33.83
C LYS A 227 12.23 -36.67 -34.07
N GLY A 228 11.97 -36.27 -35.32
CA GLY A 228 11.72 -34.84 -35.63
C GLY A 228 10.52 -34.30 -34.89
N TYR A 229 9.39 -34.98 -34.94
CA TYR A 229 8.18 -34.56 -34.23
C TYR A 229 8.33 -34.59 -32.71
N GLU A 230 9.13 -35.53 -32.16
CA GLU A 230 9.51 -35.54 -30.75
C GLU A 230 10.33 -34.30 -30.36
N ALA A 231 11.25 -33.88 -31.26
CA ALA A 231 12.02 -32.66 -31.05
C ALA A 231 11.14 -31.41 -31.16
N ASP A 232 10.18 -31.34 -32.07
CA ASP A 232 9.23 -30.24 -32.20
C ASP A 232 8.38 -30.07 -30.92
N VAL A 233 7.92 -31.17 -30.33
CA VAL A 233 7.21 -31.16 -29.05
C VAL A 233 8.10 -30.64 -27.93
N ALA A 234 9.35 -31.13 -27.84
CA ALA A 234 10.29 -30.68 -26.82
C ALA A 234 10.63 -29.19 -26.95
N GLU A 235 10.78 -28.69 -28.17
CA GLU A 235 10.97 -27.25 -28.44
C GLU A 235 9.77 -26.43 -28.02
N ALA A 236 8.56 -26.84 -28.35
CA ALA A 236 7.32 -26.15 -27.95
C ALA A 236 7.15 -26.15 -26.42
N GLU A 237 7.50 -27.25 -25.73
CA GLU A 237 7.49 -27.31 -24.25
C GLU A 237 8.51 -26.35 -23.65
N GLN A 238 9.71 -26.27 -24.21
CA GLN A 238 10.75 -25.34 -23.74
C GLN A 238 10.33 -23.87 -23.93
N ASN A 239 9.77 -23.55 -25.09
CA ASN A 239 9.30 -22.20 -25.41
C ASN A 239 8.18 -21.76 -24.43
N LEU A 240 7.21 -22.64 -24.17
CA LEU A 240 6.15 -22.39 -23.20
C LEU A 240 6.68 -22.24 -21.77
N ALA A 241 7.65 -23.06 -21.40
CA ALA A 241 8.28 -23.00 -20.07
C ALA A 241 9.07 -21.69 -19.90
N ALA A 242 9.87 -21.29 -20.89
CA ALA A 242 10.62 -20.05 -20.88
C ALA A 242 9.68 -18.83 -20.74
N LEU A 243 8.60 -18.81 -21.54
CA LEU A 243 7.61 -17.72 -21.47
C LEU A 243 6.94 -17.63 -20.10
N LYS A 244 6.68 -18.78 -19.44
CA LYS A 244 6.09 -18.83 -18.09
C LYS A 244 7.07 -18.45 -17.00
N GLU A 245 8.36 -18.73 -17.19
CA GLU A 245 9.43 -18.40 -16.25
C GLU A 245 9.79 -16.91 -16.34
N ASP A 246 9.91 -16.36 -17.54
CA ASP A 246 10.28 -14.96 -17.75
C ASP A 246 9.18 -14.00 -17.28
N GLY A 247 7.89 -14.36 -17.47
CA GLY A 247 6.75 -13.50 -17.13
C GLY A 247 6.74 -12.19 -17.93
N ILE A 248 6.21 -11.14 -17.33
CA ILE A 248 6.35 -9.77 -17.84
C ILE A 248 7.64 -9.13 -17.31
N ASP A 249 8.26 -8.28 -18.11
CA ASP A 249 9.49 -7.59 -17.74
C ASP A 249 9.28 -6.75 -16.47
N ALA A 250 10.13 -6.97 -15.46
CA ALA A 250 10.10 -6.25 -14.20
C ALA A 250 10.36 -4.73 -14.33
N SER A 251 10.74 -4.24 -15.50
CA SER A 251 10.87 -2.80 -15.80
C SER A 251 9.54 -2.07 -15.70
N TYR A 252 8.43 -2.75 -16.03
CA TYR A 252 7.08 -2.16 -15.91
C TYR A 252 6.69 -1.92 -14.46
N ASP A 253 6.97 -2.87 -13.55
CA ASP A 253 6.71 -2.68 -12.12
C ASP A 253 7.60 -1.58 -11.54
N ARG A 254 8.85 -1.47 -11.99
CA ARG A 254 9.75 -0.38 -11.58
C ARG A 254 9.25 0.97 -12.06
N ALA A 255 8.78 1.08 -13.31
CA ALA A 255 8.23 2.31 -13.83
C ALA A 255 7.02 2.81 -13.02
N ILE A 256 6.17 1.90 -12.52
CA ILE A 256 5.05 2.25 -11.64
C ILE A 256 5.56 2.75 -10.29
N VAL A 257 6.58 2.11 -9.71
CA VAL A 257 7.18 2.54 -8.44
C VAL A 257 7.80 3.92 -8.57
N ASP A 258 8.56 4.15 -9.64
CA ASP A 258 9.22 5.43 -9.91
C ASP A 258 8.18 6.55 -10.12
N ALA A 259 7.16 6.34 -10.95
CA ALA A 259 6.09 7.30 -11.17
C ALA A 259 5.24 7.55 -9.90
N THR A 260 5.08 6.55 -9.06
CA THR A 260 4.40 6.71 -7.75
C THR A 260 5.22 7.59 -6.82
N ALA A 261 6.54 7.42 -6.79
CA ALA A 261 7.43 8.23 -5.99
C ALA A 261 7.42 9.70 -6.46
N GLU A 262 7.45 9.95 -7.77
CA GLU A 262 7.33 11.29 -8.35
C GLU A 262 5.99 11.96 -8.00
N LEU A 263 4.89 11.20 -8.03
CA LEU A 263 3.59 11.72 -7.63
C LEU A 263 3.54 12.10 -6.14
N VAL A 264 4.11 11.28 -5.26
CA VAL A 264 4.19 11.58 -3.83
C VAL A 264 5.02 12.84 -3.60
N GLU A 265 6.18 12.97 -4.24
CA GLU A 265 7.03 14.16 -4.14
C GLU A 265 6.30 15.42 -4.61
N ALA A 266 5.60 15.35 -5.74
CA ALA A 266 4.81 16.47 -6.25
C ALA A 266 3.66 16.86 -5.31
N GLN A 267 2.99 15.87 -4.70
CA GLN A 267 1.91 16.09 -3.72
C GLN A 267 2.43 16.71 -2.42
N GLU A 268 3.57 16.27 -1.94
CA GLU A 268 4.25 16.86 -0.78
C GLU A 268 4.63 18.31 -1.06
N ALA A 269 5.24 18.58 -2.22
CA ALA A 269 5.58 19.93 -2.63
C ALA A 269 4.35 20.86 -2.71
N LEU A 270 3.23 20.36 -3.24
CA LEU A 270 1.94 21.08 -3.24
C LEU A 270 1.42 21.30 -1.82
N GLY A 271 1.59 20.34 -0.93
CA GLY A 271 1.25 20.45 0.50
C GLY A 271 1.99 21.61 1.18
N HIS A 272 3.28 21.77 0.87
CA HIS A 272 4.13 22.83 1.42
C HIS A 272 3.76 24.24 0.93
N ALA A 273 2.97 24.36 -0.15
CA ALA A 273 2.43 25.65 -0.60
C ALA A 273 1.34 26.21 0.32
N ARG A 274 0.87 25.44 1.29
CA ARG A 274 -0.19 25.80 2.23
C ARG A 274 0.34 25.77 3.66
N LEU A 275 0.41 26.94 4.28
CA LEU A 275 0.79 27.03 5.69
C LEU A 275 -0.47 26.80 6.55
N THR A 276 -0.44 25.77 7.39
CA THR A 276 -1.54 25.40 8.29
C THR A 276 -1.15 25.46 9.75
N ALA A 277 -2.13 25.65 10.64
CA ALA A 277 -1.89 25.67 12.08
C ALA A 277 -1.59 24.25 12.61
N PRO A 278 -0.44 24.00 13.27
CA PRO A 278 -0.07 22.67 13.78
C PRO A 278 -0.85 22.27 15.05
N TRP A 279 -1.42 23.24 15.77
CA TRP A 279 -2.23 23.06 16.97
C TRP A 279 -3.26 24.21 17.10
N LYS A 280 -4.11 24.15 18.11
CA LYS A 280 -5.01 25.26 18.45
C LYS A 280 -4.21 26.46 18.93
N ALA A 281 -4.27 27.56 18.21
CA ALA A 281 -3.43 28.73 18.47
C ALA A 281 -4.21 30.05 18.43
N MET A 282 -3.60 31.08 19.02
CA MET A 282 -4.00 32.48 18.82
C MET A 282 -2.95 33.16 17.94
N VAL A 283 -3.39 33.87 16.91
CA VAL A 283 -2.53 34.64 16.00
C VAL A 283 -2.07 35.92 16.71
N LEU A 284 -0.78 36.04 16.99
CA LEU A 284 -0.19 37.22 17.63
C LEU A 284 0.17 38.32 16.63
N SER A 285 0.76 37.95 15.51
CA SER A 285 1.13 38.89 14.45
C SER A 285 1.02 38.24 13.08
N VAL A 286 0.84 39.09 12.07
CA VAL A 286 0.95 38.75 10.65
C VAL A 286 2.07 39.64 10.10
N ASN A 287 3.14 39.03 9.62
CA ASN A 287 4.43 39.73 9.36
C ASN A 287 4.61 40.09 7.89
N VAL A 288 3.73 39.62 6.99
CA VAL A 288 3.81 39.80 5.54
C VAL A 288 2.46 40.21 4.98
N THR A 289 2.43 40.71 3.74
CA THR A 289 1.19 41.07 3.04
C THR A 289 1.04 40.24 1.76
N PRO A 290 -0.21 39.96 1.31
CA PRO A 290 -0.44 39.34 0.01
C PRO A 290 0.26 40.10 -1.12
N GLY A 291 0.75 39.36 -2.13
CA GLY A 291 1.57 39.90 -3.22
C GLY A 291 3.07 40.00 -2.94
N THR A 292 3.51 39.64 -1.72
CA THR A 292 4.93 39.59 -1.38
C THR A 292 5.52 38.23 -1.79
N THR A 293 6.70 38.23 -2.42
CA THR A 293 7.44 36.99 -2.64
C THR A 293 8.04 36.53 -1.33
N VAL A 294 7.72 35.31 -0.93
CA VAL A 294 8.24 34.66 0.30
C VAL A 294 9.13 33.48 -0.06
N SER A 295 10.07 33.18 0.82
CA SER A 295 10.98 32.03 0.71
C SER A 295 11.02 31.27 2.02
N THR A 296 11.58 30.07 2.00
CA THR A 296 11.81 29.26 3.20
C THR A 296 12.48 30.05 4.32
N GLY A 297 11.94 29.93 5.52
CA GLY A 297 12.46 30.59 6.73
C GLY A 297 11.97 32.02 6.95
N VAL A 298 11.18 32.59 6.04
CA VAL A 298 10.51 33.87 6.28
C VAL A 298 9.31 33.66 7.21
N SER A 299 9.28 34.39 8.35
CA SER A 299 8.16 34.36 9.29
C SER A 299 6.93 35.03 8.66
N ILE A 300 5.86 34.29 8.48
CA ILE A 300 4.57 34.72 7.92
C ILE A 300 3.62 35.18 9.02
N VAL A 301 3.44 34.32 10.02
CA VAL A 301 2.56 34.56 11.18
C VAL A 301 3.26 34.10 12.44
N THR A 302 2.96 34.77 13.56
CA THR A 302 3.40 34.32 14.88
C THR A 302 2.20 33.79 15.64
N LEU A 303 2.32 32.55 16.09
CA LEU A 303 1.27 31.82 16.80
C LEU A 303 1.62 31.65 18.27
N LEU A 304 0.61 31.75 19.12
CA LEU A 304 0.68 31.35 20.51
C LEU A 304 -0.13 30.06 20.69
N ASN A 305 0.50 28.99 21.14
CA ASN A 305 -0.20 27.75 21.45
C ASN A 305 -1.14 27.97 22.64
N ILE A 306 -2.41 27.66 22.46
CA ILE A 306 -3.46 27.74 23.49
C ILE A 306 -4.23 26.41 23.63
N GLU A 307 -3.64 25.29 23.21
CA GLU A 307 -4.27 23.97 23.24
C GLU A 307 -4.62 23.58 24.69
N ASP A 308 -3.67 23.79 25.61
CA ASP A 308 -3.85 23.52 27.03
C ASP A 308 -4.47 24.71 27.79
N GLY A 309 -4.96 25.73 27.07
CA GLY A 309 -5.50 26.94 27.65
C GLY A 309 -4.41 27.96 28.07
N LEU A 310 -4.82 28.97 28.80
CA LEU A 310 -3.94 29.98 29.38
C LEU A 310 -3.70 29.68 30.88
N LEU A 311 -2.46 29.87 31.26
CA LEU A 311 -2.06 29.81 32.68
C LEU A 311 -1.97 31.21 33.26
N PHE A 312 -2.27 31.35 34.52
CA PHE A 312 -1.92 32.55 35.25
C PHE A 312 -0.53 32.34 35.85
N ILE A 313 0.41 33.18 35.45
CA ILE A 313 1.83 33.09 35.84
C ILE A 313 2.14 34.20 36.82
N THR A 314 2.58 33.86 38.02
CA THR A 314 3.00 34.86 39.02
C THR A 314 4.40 35.39 38.69
N GLU A 315 4.65 36.66 39.01
CA GLU A 315 5.94 37.29 38.69
C GLU A 315 6.82 37.54 39.94
N ASN A 316 6.25 37.48 41.15
CA ASN A 316 6.90 38.03 42.34
C ASN A 316 6.69 37.24 43.61
N LEU A 317 6.74 35.90 43.57
CA LEU A 317 6.61 35.14 44.80
C LEU A 317 7.95 35.07 45.52
N SER A 318 8.01 35.56 46.76
CA SER A 318 9.25 35.52 47.57
C SER A 318 9.54 34.13 48.11
N GLU A 319 10.82 33.87 48.38
CA GLU A 319 11.28 32.61 49.00
C GLU A 319 10.56 32.24 50.28
N GLN A 320 10.15 33.21 51.09
CA GLN A 320 9.43 32.97 52.33
C GLN A 320 8.05 32.34 52.14
N HIS A 321 7.44 32.58 50.96
CA HIS A 321 6.08 32.10 50.67
C HIS A 321 6.11 30.80 49.87
N ILE A 322 7.17 30.55 49.07
CA ILE A 322 7.22 29.40 48.17
C ILE A 322 7.26 28.06 48.88
N ALA A 323 7.84 28.04 50.11
CA ALA A 323 7.93 26.82 50.91
C ALA A 323 6.57 26.17 51.22
N ASN A 324 5.48 26.92 51.12
CA ASN A 324 4.11 26.47 51.41
C ASN A 324 3.25 26.34 50.13
N VAL A 325 3.84 26.48 48.92
CA VAL A 325 3.11 26.34 47.66
C VAL A 325 3.48 25.01 47.01
N TYR A 326 2.48 24.19 46.75
CA TYR A 326 2.63 22.85 46.14
C TYR A 326 1.67 22.70 44.99
N PRO A 327 1.96 21.83 44.00
CA PRO A 327 1.03 21.47 42.98
C PRO A 327 -0.32 20.99 43.53
N ASP A 328 -1.39 21.17 42.76
CA ASP A 328 -2.80 20.87 43.05
C ASP A 328 -3.48 21.74 44.14
N GLN A 329 -2.75 22.65 44.78
CA GLN A 329 -3.39 23.61 45.68
C GLN A 329 -4.43 24.47 44.94
N ARG A 330 -5.53 24.75 45.62
CA ARG A 330 -6.59 25.63 45.14
C ARG A 330 -6.06 27.06 45.07
N ALA A 331 -6.36 27.71 43.96
CA ALA A 331 -6.04 29.11 43.71
C ALA A 331 -7.26 29.86 43.16
N VAL A 332 -7.37 31.12 43.49
CA VAL A 332 -8.40 32.02 42.95
C VAL A 332 -7.68 33.19 42.30
N VAL A 333 -7.94 33.39 41.02
CA VAL A 333 -7.36 34.46 40.21
C VAL A 333 -8.38 35.53 39.95
N THR A 334 -8.06 36.76 40.34
CA THR A 334 -8.85 37.94 40.05
C THR A 334 -8.11 38.81 39.04
N LEU A 335 -8.64 38.83 37.81
CA LEU A 335 -8.08 39.64 36.73
C LEU A 335 -8.56 41.09 36.90
N ARG A 336 -7.69 42.08 36.67
CA ARG A 336 -8.05 43.51 36.75
C ARG A 336 -9.20 43.90 35.81
N THR A 337 -9.26 43.28 34.64
CA THR A 337 -10.34 43.52 33.65
C THR A 337 -11.66 42.91 34.06
N PHE A 338 -11.64 41.87 34.91
CA PHE A 338 -12.82 41.10 35.35
C PHE A 338 -12.84 40.98 36.89
N ALA A 339 -12.70 42.15 37.58
CA ALA A 339 -12.55 42.18 39.04
C ALA A 339 -13.75 41.58 39.79
N ASP A 340 -14.95 41.63 39.20
CA ASP A 340 -16.19 41.10 39.83
C ASP A 340 -16.40 39.61 39.51
N ARG A 341 -15.53 38.99 38.75
CA ARG A 341 -15.62 37.57 38.35
C ARG A 341 -14.30 36.81 38.60
N PRO A 342 -14.06 36.43 39.84
CA PRO A 342 -12.86 35.65 40.17
C PRO A 342 -12.91 34.29 39.49
N LEU A 343 -11.77 33.83 38.99
CA LEU A 343 -11.58 32.57 38.30
C LEU A 343 -10.97 31.56 39.29
N GLU A 344 -11.56 30.38 39.35
CA GLU A 344 -10.98 29.29 40.08
C GLU A 344 -9.85 28.64 39.27
N GLY A 345 -8.84 28.13 39.95
CA GLY A 345 -7.73 27.44 39.36
C GLY A 345 -7.01 26.53 40.35
N ARG A 346 -5.99 25.85 39.88
CA ARG A 346 -5.10 25.04 40.69
C ARG A 346 -3.66 25.34 40.30
N VAL A 347 -2.78 25.26 41.34
CA VAL A 347 -1.34 25.34 41.08
C VAL A 347 -0.93 24.14 40.25
N GLU A 348 -0.35 24.39 39.09
CA GLU A 348 0.15 23.37 38.18
C GLU A 348 1.63 23.04 38.45
N ALA A 349 2.42 24.10 38.56
CA ALA A 349 3.84 23.96 38.79
C ALA A 349 4.42 25.17 39.54
N VAL A 350 5.48 24.91 40.28
CA VAL A 350 6.36 25.94 40.80
C VAL A 350 7.66 25.89 40.02
N VAL A 351 7.96 26.96 39.28
CA VAL A 351 9.15 27.05 38.45
C VAL A 351 10.21 27.88 39.15
N PRO A 352 11.36 27.31 39.50
CA PRO A 352 12.47 28.07 40.05
C PRO A 352 13.03 29.01 38.99
N GLN A 353 13.04 30.31 39.29
CA GLN A 353 13.68 31.29 38.42
C GLN A 353 15.01 31.63 39.07
N VAL A 354 16.08 31.19 38.43
CA VAL A 354 17.46 31.56 38.85
C VAL A 354 17.80 32.85 38.14
N ASP A 355 17.65 33.98 38.82
CA ASP A 355 18.23 35.24 38.35
C ASP A 355 19.69 35.26 38.76
N GLU A 356 20.60 35.34 37.79
CA GLU A 356 22.06 35.34 37.97
C GLU A 356 22.57 36.69 38.52
N THR A 357 21.69 37.60 38.91
CA THR A 357 22.09 38.91 39.42
C THR A 357 22.38 38.84 40.92
N GLU A 358 23.66 38.90 41.28
CA GLU A 358 24.09 38.93 42.69
C GLU A 358 23.35 40.01 43.48
N GLY A 359 22.66 39.62 44.55
CA GLY A 359 22.09 40.52 45.54
C GLY A 359 20.60 40.77 45.46
N VAL A 360 19.85 40.04 44.65
CA VAL A 360 18.37 40.10 44.61
C VAL A 360 17.81 38.83 45.25
N ASP A 361 16.80 39.00 46.11
CA ASP A 361 16.09 37.86 46.73
C ASP A 361 15.57 36.94 45.59
N ALA A 362 15.75 35.62 45.78
CA ALA A 362 15.27 34.62 44.84
C ALA A 362 13.75 34.77 44.61
N ARG A 363 13.37 34.89 43.36
CA ARG A 363 11.95 34.99 42.95
C ARG A 363 11.51 33.69 42.30
N PHE A 364 10.30 33.30 42.60
CA PHE A 364 9.72 32.08 42.07
C PHE A 364 8.48 32.39 41.26
N THR A 365 8.33 31.63 40.18
CA THR A 365 7.16 31.73 39.34
C THR A 365 6.24 30.55 39.63
N VAL A 366 4.99 30.81 39.89
CA VAL A 366 3.95 29.77 40.08
C VAL A 366 3.03 29.83 38.88
N HIS A 367 2.83 28.67 38.24
CA HIS A 367 1.89 28.48 37.18
C HIS A 367 0.57 27.98 37.77
N VAL A 368 -0.51 28.69 37.51
CA VAL A 368 -1.85 28.33 37.97
C VAL A 368 -2.71 28.05 36.74
N ARG A 369 -3.18 26.83 36.61
CA ARG A 369 -4.14 26.41 35.59
C ARG A 369 -5.52 26.90 36.02
N LEU A 370 -6.18 27.66 35.13
CA LEU A 370 -7.53 28.13 35.34
C LEU A 370 -8.54 27.05 34.99
N SER A 371 -9.65 27.03 35.74
CA SER A 371 -10.82 26.23 35.37
C SER A 371 -11.52 26.81 34.14
N ASP A 372 -12.32 25.99 33.46
CA ASP A 372 -13.09 26.41 32.30
C ASP A 372 -13.94 27.64 32.60
N THR A 373 -13.95 28.61 31.69
CA THR A 373 -14.68 29.86 31.85
C THR A 373 -15.28 30.31 30.54
N ASP A 374 -16.40 31.01 30.59
CA ASP A 374 -17.06 31.68 29.46
C ASP A 374 -16.42 33.03 29.10
N LEU A 375 -15.43 33.46 29.89
CA LEU A 375 -14.78 34.76 29.64
C LEU A 375 -13.77 34.65 28.49
N ARG A 376 -13.78 35.69 27.64
CA ARG A 376 -12.73 35.82 26.62
C ARG A 376 -11.41 36.24 27.28
N LEU A 377 -10.62 35.29 27.63
CA LEU A 377 -9.28 35.50 28.18
C LEU A 377 -8.29 35.80 27.07
N LEU A 378 -7.49 36.85 27.27
CA LEU A 378 -6.40 37.21 26.36
C LEU A 378 -5.05 37.08 27.10
N PRO A 379 -4.00 36.63 26.41
CA PRO A 379 -2.64 36.66 26.95
C PRO A 379 -2.25 38.08 27.34
N GLY A 380 -1.50 38.23 28.43
CA GLY A 380 -1.07 39.53 28.91
C GLY A 380 -2.06 40.23 29.88
N LEU A 381 -3.28 39.72 30.07
CA LEU A 381 -4.15 40.25 31.11
C LEU A 381 -3.48 40.05 32.48
N THR A 382 -3.41 41.12 33.26
CA THR A 382 -2.82 41.15 34.59
C THR A 382 -3.86 40.96 35.68
N GLY A 383 -3.45 40.43 36.82
CA GLY A 383 -4.35 40.19 37.96
C GLY A 383 -3.58 39.80 39.22
N ARG A 384 -4.32 39.30 40.15
CA ARG A 384 -3.82 38.77 41.43
C ARG A 384 -4.34 37.38 41.63
N VAL A 385 -3.49 36.49 42.09
CA VAL A 385 -3.87 35.15 42.55
C VAL A 385 -3.78 35.07 44.06
N GLU A 386 -4.75 34.39 44.65
CA GLU A 386 -4.73 33.94 46.04
C GLU A 386 -4.60 32.41 46.08
N ILE A 387 -3.46 31.92 46.55
CA ILE A 387 -3.16 30.49 46.68
C ILE A 387 -3.46 30.09 48.15
N TYR A 388 -4.33 29.13 48.34
CA TYR A 388 -4.74 28.68 49.64
C TYR A 388 -3.77 27.60 50.16
N THR A 389 -3.02 27.96 51.20
CA THR A 389 -2.05 27.06 51.86
C THR A 389 -2.67 26.51 53.12
N GLY A 390 -3.12 25.29 53.07
CA GLY A 390 -3.59 24.58 54.24
C GLY A 390 -4.91 23.85 54.03
N ASP A 391 -4.78 22.59 54.08
CA ASP A 391 -5.37 21.74 55.13
C ASP A 391 -4.33 20.81 55.71
#